data_5f847c2bf7eb85b8ef84dad6f93fe1a3
#
_entry.id   5f847c2bf7eb85b8ef84dad6f93fe1a3
#
_cell.length_a   1.000
_cell.length_b   1.000
_cell.length_c   1.000
_cell.angle_alpha   90.00
_cell.angle_beta   90.00
_cell.angle_gamma   90.00
#
_symmetry.space_group_name_H-M   'P 1'
#
loop_
_entity.id
_entity.type
_entity.pdbx_description
1 polymer ?
#
loop_
_entity_poly.entity_id
_entity_poly.type
_entity_poly.pdbx_seq_one_letter_code
_entity_poly.pdbx_strand_id
1 'polypeptide(L)'
;MNYAWGSVDLLPALMGIRPDGRPVAEIWMGAHTAAPSSIEIGGHDVSLNDFIRRGPEQTLGDETMKRFGPHLPFMMKFLAADTPLSLQVHPTLEQAEEGYRREAAAGIRPTDPTRNYRDSAHKPEMLYALTPFEMMCGFRPVNVIRELLEGLHVDGLDPILERLDRPGPADALRSALTELLTADAGHQRSVTQAVVSSAQARSEQRPEYLLLCELAEHYPNDTGTVASLLLDYLRIQPGEAVFIGAGMLHSYVRGLGVELMATSDNVLRAGLTSKHVDVNEVLRLVSFVPGAPQLLHPTHVGDTSSYIPPVPDFALWTYTPRSGPDDGAGTTVEGPPTGARIAVCCAGRTTLTRQAERVDLERGQAAFIPHTDGPFDIASTGTVAVAYNRH
;
A
#
# COMPACT_ATOMS: atom_id res chain seq x y z
N MET A 1 -0.15 -12.38 -8.22
CA MET A 1 1.25 -12.47 -7.71
C MET A 1 1.29 -13.38 -6.49
N ASN A 2 2.23 -14.34 -6.47
CA ASN A 2 2.29 -15.39 -5.44
C ASN A 2 3.51 -15.16 -4.55
N TYR A 3 3.42 -14.17 -3.68
CA TYR A 3 4.45 -13.95 -2.66
C TYR A 3 4.13 -14.80 -1.42
N ALA A 4 5.18 -15.20 -0.68
CA ALA A 4 5.03 -16.05 0.51
C ALA A 4 4.20 -15.43 1.63
N TRP A 5 4.12 -14.10 1.68
CA TRP A 5 3.32 -13.36 2.66
C TRP A 5 1.82 -13.28 2.30
N GLY A 6 1.44 -13.75 1.09
CA GLY A 6 0.04 -13.73 0.65
C GLY A 6 -0.84 -14.72 1.40
N SER A 7 -2.15 -14.49 1.33
CA SER A 7 -3.14 -15.39 1.93
C SER A 7 -3.51 -16.52 0.99
N VAL A 8 -3.71 -17.71 1.55
CA VAL A 8 -4.23 -18.87 0.81
C VAL A 8 -5.75 -18.78 0.61
N ASP A 9 -6.45 -17.98 1.42
CA ASP A 9 -7.92 -17.97 1.49
C ASP A 9 -8.55 -16.65 1.03
N LEU A 10 -7.98 -15.49 1.36
CA LEU A 10 -8.65 -14.19 1.23
C LEU A 10 -8.97 -13.83 -0.24
N LEU A 11 -8.00 -13.88 -1.15
CA LEU A 11 -8.24 -13.61 -2.57
C LEU A 11 -9.07 -14.70 -3.26
N PRO A 12 -8.83 -16.01 -3.03
CA PRO A 12 -9.73 -17.05 -3.51
C PRO A 12 -11.20 -16.85 -3.05
N ALA A 13 -11.42 -16.50 -1.77
CA ALA A 13 -12.76 -16.22 -1.25
C ALA A 13 -13.39 -14.99 -1.90
N LEU A 14 -12.61 -13.90 -2.11
CA LEU A 14 -13.08 -12.72 -2.84
C LEU A 14 -13.54 -13.10 -4.25
N MET A 15 -12.77 -13.92 -4.96
CA MET A 15 -13.07 -14.33 -6.34
C MET A 15 -14.10 -15.46 -6.45
N GLY A 16 -14.55 -16.02 -5.32
CA GLY A 16 -15.48 -17.15 -5.32
C GLY A 16 -14.89 -18.44 -5.87
N ILE A 17 -13.56 -18.61 -5.84
CA ILE A 17 -12.85 -19.79 -6.31
C ILE A 17 -12.35 -20.63 -5.12
N ARG A 18 -12.18 -21.94 -5.36
CA ARG A 18 -11.63 -22.82 -4.32
C ARG A 18 -10.12 -22.57 -4.14
N PRO A 19 -9.64 -22.42 -2.89
CA PRO A 19 -8.20 -22.34 -2.62
C PRO A 19 -7.47 -23.59 -3.11
N ASP A 20 -6.29 -23.40 -3.71
CA ASP A 20 -5.41 -24.48 -4.15
C ASP A 20 -4.25 -24.76 -3.15
N GLY A 21 -4.27 -24.10 -2.00
CA GLY A 21 -3.25 -24.18 -0.94
C GLY A 21 -2.01 -23.32 -1.19
N ARG A 22 -1.97 -22.56 -2.28
CA ARG A 22 -0.87 -21.63 -2.55
C ARG A 22 -1.22 -20.22 -2.12
N PRO A 23 -0.28 -19.47 -1.54
CA PRO A 23 -0.51 -18.09 -1.19
C PRO A 23 -0.71 -17.23 -2.44
N VAL A 24 -1.76 -16.40 -2.44
CA VAL A 24 -1.99 -15.34 -3.43
C VAL A 24 -1.95 -14.01 -2.70
N ALA A 25 -0.98 -13.19 -3.05
CA ALA A 25 -0.70 -11.94 -2.34
C ALA A 25 -1.37 -10.74 -2.99
N GLU A 26 -1.31 -10.64 -4.31
CA GLU A 26 -1.80 -9.48 -5.05
C GLU A 26 -2.42 -9.87 -6.39
N ILE A 27 -3.45 -9.14 -6.78
CA ILE A 27 -4.00 -9.10 -8.15
C ILE A 27 -3.86 -7.67 -8.66
N TRP A 28 -3.07 -7.49 -9.70
CA TRP A 28 -2.77 -6.18 -10.27
C TRP A 28 -3.75 -5.79 -11.35
N MET A 29 -4.24 -4.57 -11.29
CA MET A 29 -5.14 -3.94 -12.26
C MET A 29 -4.51 -2.61 -12.68
N GLY A 30 -4.01 -2.56 -13.92
CA GLY A 30 -3.33 -1.37 -14.42
C GLY A 30 -2.39 -1.65 -15.59
N ALA A 31 -1.63 -0.64 -15.96
CA ALA A 31 -0.75 -0.65 -17.11
C ALA A 31 0.74 -0.75 -16.73
N HIS A 32 1.07 -1.51 -15.66
CA HIS A 32 2.43 -1.68 -15.22
C HIS A 32 3.29 -2.38 -16.29
N THR A 33 4.49 -1.86 -16.58
CA THR A 33 5.32 -2.34 -17.71
C THR A 33 5.73 -3.81 -17.57
N ALA A 34 5.99 -4.28 -16.35
CA ALA A 34 6.39 -5.66 -16.09
C ALA A 34 5.22 -6.66 -16.09
N ALA A 35 4.00 -6.21 -15.78
CA ALA A 35 2.82 -7.05 -15.68
C ALA A 35 1.54 -6.23 -15.97
N PRO A 36 1.33 -5.79 -17.22
CA PRO A 36 0.12 -5.07 -17.59
C PRO A 36 -1.08 -5.98 -17.53
N SER A 37 -2.23 -5.43 -17.15
CA SER A 37 -3.52 -6.14 -17.31
C SER A 37 -3.80 -6.45 -18.75
N SER A 38 -4.46 -7.58 -19.00
CA SER A 38 -5.10 -7.89 -20.28
C SER A 38 -6.54 -7.39 -20.26
N ILE A 39 -6.98 -6.75 -21.36
CA ILE A 39 -8.36 -6.33 -21.58
C ILE A 39 -8.89 -7.02 -22.83
N GLU A 40 -10.15 -7.42 -22.78
CA GLU A 40 -10.83 -8.00 -23.94
C GLU A 40 -11.47 -6.91 -24.79
N ILE A 41 -11.13 -6.87 -26.08
CA ILE A 41 -11.72 -5.94 -27.06
C ILE A 41 -12.11 -6.73 -28.30
N GLY A 42 -13.40 -6.75 -28.59
CA GLY A 42 -13.94 -7.45 -29.78
C GLY A 42 -13.61 -8.95 -29.82
N GLY A 43 -13.54 -9.60 -28.65
CA GLY A 43 -13.20 -11.02 -28.51
C GLY A 43 -11.68 -11.32 -28.55
N HIS A 44 -10.83 -10.32 -28.46
CA HIS A 44 -9.38 -10.45 -28.46
C HIS A 44 -8.76 -9.86 -27.20
N ASP A 45 -7.82 -10.57 -26.59
CA ASP A 45 -7.02 -10.07 -25.48
C ASP A 45 -5.96 -9.09 -25.98
N VAL A 46 -5.94 -7.89 -25.38
CA VAL A 46 -4.97 -6.82 -25.66
C VAL A 46 -4.36 -6.36 -24.34
N SER A 47 -3.04 -6.19 -24.33
CA SER A 47 -2.37 -5.56 -23.17
C SER A 47 -2.88 -4.13 -22.96
N LEU A 48 -3.21 -3.76 -21.71
CA LEU A 48 -3.66 -2.40 -21.38
C LEU A 48 -2.60 -1.35 -21.74
N ASN A 49 -1.30 -1.67 -21.61
CA ASN A 49 -0.22 -0.82 -22.08
C ASN A 49 -0.26 -0.57 -23.58
N ASP A 50 -0.53 -1.63 -24.38
CA ASP A 50 -0.60 -1.51 -25.82
C ASP A 50 -1.85 -0.73 -26.24
N PHE A 51 -2.96 -0.93 -25.54
CA PHE A 51 -4.19 -0.18 -25.76
C PHE A 51 -3.99 1.31 -25.53
N ILE A 52 -3.42 1.69 -24.39
CA ILE A 52 -3.12 3.10 -24.07
C ILE A 52 -2.15 3.69 -25.10
N ARG A 53 -1.10 2.98 -25.48
CA ARG A 53 -0.07 3.46 -26.42
C ARG A 53 -0.63 3.71 -27.83
N ARG A 54 -1.66 2.97 -28.26
CA ARG A 54 -2.31 3.16 -29.56
C ARG A 54 -3.16 4.43 -29.63
N GLY A 55 -3.70 4.90 -28.51
CA GLY A 55 -4.55 6.09 -28.46
C GLY A 55 -4.52 6.73 -27.06
N PRO A 56 -3.37 7.32 -26.66
CA PRO A 56 -3.24 7.83 -25.30
C PRO A 56 -4.20 8.98 -24.99
N GLU A 57 -4.46 9.89 -25.94
CA GLU A 57 -5.40 11.01 -25.76
C GLU A 57 -6.83 10.49 -25.54
N GLN A 58 -7.27 9.54 -26.35
CA GLN A 58 -8.60 8.93 -26.23
C GLN A 58 -8.74 8.13 -24.93
N THR A 59 -7.65 7.51 -24.51
CA THR A 59 -7.66 6.60 -23.35
C THR A 59 -7.54 7.34 -22.03
N LEU A 60 -6.62 8.30 -21.96
CA LEU A 60 -6.26 9.00 -20.72
C LEU A 60 -6.91 10.38 -20.61
N GLY A 61 -7.15 11.07 -21.73
CA GLY A 61 -7.61 12.45 -21.80
C GLY A 61 -6.47 13.47 -21.73
N ASP A 62 -6.71 14.66 -22.28
CA ASP A 62 -5.69 15.72 -22.45
C ASP A 62 -5.05 16.18 -21.13
N GLU A 63 -5.86 16.32 -20.09
CA GLU A 63 -5.35 16.80 -18.78
C GLU A 63 -4.41 15.77 -18.12
N THR A 64 -4.74 14.48 -18.22
CA THR A 64 -3.86 13.40 -17.77
C THR A 64 -2.56 13.37 -18.57
N MET A 65 -2.67 13.45 -19.90
CA MET A 65 -1.53 13.48 -20.81
C MET A 65 -0.59 14.66 -20.54
N LYS A 66 -1.14 15.84 -20.31
CA LYS A 66 -0.40 17.05 -20.02
C LYS A 66 0.36 16.98 -18.70
N ARG A 67 -0.22 16.32 -17.69
CA ARG A 67 0.35 16.26 -16.35
C ARG A 67 1.31 15.09 -16.16
N PHE A 68 0.96 13.90 -16.66
CA PHE A 68 1.66 12.65 -16.39
C PHE A 68 2.31 12.03 -17.64
N GLY A 69 2.06 12.58 -18.83
CA GLY A 69 2.52 11.96 -20.08
C GLY A 69 1.60 10.80 -20.55
N PRO A 70 2.04 10.03 -21.56
CA PRO A 70 1.21 9.02 -22.24
C PRO A 70 1.14 7.69 -21.47
N HIS A 71 0.96 7.73 -20.15
CA HIS A 71 0.84 6.53 -19.31
C HIS A 71 -0.21 6.72 -18.22
N LEU A 72 -0.79 5.60 -17.78
CA LEU A 72 -1.73 5.60 -16.67
C LEU A 72 -0.98 5.94 -15.37
N PRO A 73 -1.34 7.02 -14.66
CA PRO A 73 -0.56 7.50 -13.52
C PRO A 73 -0.68 6.64 -12.28
N PHE A 74 -1.63 5.72 -12.24
CA PHE A 74 -1.90 4.88 -11.08
C PHE A 74 -1.98 3.39 -11.43
N MET A 75 -1.80 2.59 -10.41
CA MET A 75 -2.08 1.16 -10.40
C MET A 75 -3.01 0.84 -9.23
N MET A 76 -3.96 -0.06 -9.46
CA MET A 76 -4.87 -0.59 -8.46
C MET A 76 -4.54 -2.06 -8.22
N LYS A 77 -4.66 -2.52 -6.98
CA LYS A 77 -4.46 -3.92 -6.62
C LYS A 77 -5.49 -4.38 -5.62
N PHE A 78 -5.88 -5.66 -5.70
CA PHE A 78 -6.25 -6.35 -4.49
C PHE A 78 -4.97 -6.83 -3.79
N LEU A 79 -4.84 -6.54 -2.52
CA LEU A 79 -3.73 -6.97 -1.68
C LEU A 79 -4.26 -7.78 -0.50
N ALA A 80 -3.74 -9.00 -0.33
CA ALA A 80 -4.11 -9.91 0.76
C ALA A 80 -2.86 -10.35 1.51
N ALA A 81 -2.64 -9.74 2.66
CA ALA A 81 -1.55 -10.09 3.57
C ALA A 81 -2.04 -11.10 4.61
N ASP A 82 -1.30 -12.19 4.80
CA ASP A 82 -1.50 -13.20 5.83
C ASP A 82 -0.32 -13.24 6.81
N THR A 83 0.84 -12.75 6.34
CA THR A 83 2.03 -12.54 7.16
C THR A 83 2.59 -11.14 6.91
N PRO A 84 3.32 -10.57 7.89
CA PRO A 84 3.85 -9.21 7.77
C PRO A 84 4.77 -9.01 6.56
N LEU A 85 4.60 -7.90 5.86
CA LEU A 85 5.48 -7.47 4.77
C LEU A 85 6.76 -6.83 5.33
N SER A 86 7.74 -6.58 4.46
CA SER A 86 8.94 -5.83 4.84
C SER A 86 8.61 -4.42 5.32
N LEU A 87 9.39 -3.92 6.26
CA LEU A 87 9.38 -2.52 6.65
C LEU A 87 9.98 -1.68 5.52
N GLN A 88 9.23 -0.70 4.98
CA GLN A 88 9.58 0.00 3.76
C GLN A 88 9.26 1.49 3.80
N VAL A 89 9.94 2.24 2.94
CA VAL A 89 9.75 3.67 2.72
C VAL A 89 9.87 4.01 1.23
N HIS A 90 9.08 4.99 0.78
CA HIS A 90 9.07 5.45 -0.59
C HIS A 90 9.62 6.87 -0.71
N PRO A 91 10.33 7.21 -1.81
CA PRO A 91 10.89 8.53 -2.04
C PRO A 91 9.84 9.57 -2.42
N THR A 92 10.16 10.84 -2.22
CA THR A 92 9.51 11.95 -2.94
C THR A 92 9.87 11.90 -4.42
N LEU A 93 9.18 12.70 -5.27
CA LEU A 93 9.51 12.77 -6.70
C LEU A 93 10.95 13.24 -6.92
N GLU A 94 11.37 14.30 -6.22
CA GLU A 94 12.73 14.85 -6.33
C GLU A 94 13.79 13.82 -5.87
N GLN A 95 13.53 13.09 -4.79
CA GLN A 95 14.42 12.04 -4.29
C GLN A 95 14.52 10.87 -5.28
N ALA A 96 13.40 10.48 -5.89
CA ALA A 96 13.36 9.43 -6.90
C ALA A 96 14.15 9.81 -8.15
N GLU A 97 13.94 11.02 -8.69
CA GLU A 97 14.66 11.53 -9.85
C GLU A 97 16.17 11.64 -9.60
N GLU A 98 16.56 12.20 -8.45
CA GLU A 98 17.97 12.31 -8.07
C GLU A 98 18.61 10.94 -7.89
N GLY A 99 17.95 10.05 -7.11
CA GLY A 99 18.45 8.70 -6.83
C GLY A 99 18.60 7.86 -8.09
N TYR A 100 17.57 7.89 -8.97
CA TYR A 100 17.60 7.18 -10.24
C TYR A 100 18.77 7.65 -11.14
N ARG A 101 18.98 8.97 -11.28
CA ARG A 101 20.08 9.54 -12.05
C ARG A 101 21.43 9.16 -11.44
N ARG A 102 21.58 9.24 -10.12
CA ARG A 102 22.81 8.89 -9.41
C ARG A 102 23.19 7.42 -9.62
N GLU A 103 22.25 6.49 -9.44
CA GLU A 103 22.51 5.05 -9.64
C GLU A 103 22.74 4.70 -11.10
N ALA A 104 22.06 5.35 -12.04
CA ALA A 104 22.31 5.19 -13.47
C ALA A 104 23.71 5.68 -13.86
N ALA A 105 24.14 6.83 -13.34
CA ALA A 105 25.50 7.36 -13.56
C ALA A 105 26.59 6.45 -12.94
N ALA A 106 26.29 5.76 -11.85
CA ALA A 106 27.16 4.75 -11.25
C ALA A 106 27.17 3.40 -11.99
N GLY A 107 26.37 3.27 -13.07
CA GLY A 107 26.29 2.05 -13.87
C GLY A 107 25.50 0.90 -13.24
N ILE A 108 24.73 1.16 -12.16
CA ILE A 108 23.89 0.15 -11.51
C ILE A 108 22.68 -0.13 -12.42
N ARG A 109 22.55 -1.37 -12.87
CA ARG A 109 21.47 -1.76 -13.78
C ARG A 109 20.10 -1.71 -13.10
N PRO A 110 19.00 -1.39 -13.80
CA PRO A 110 17.64 -1.39 -13.23
C PRO A 110 17.21 -2.74 -12.59
N THR A 111 17.79 -3.84 -13.08
CA THR A 111 17.52 -5.19 -12.59
C THR A 111 18.44 -5.65 -11.47
N ASP A 112 19.42 -4.81 -11.07
CA ASP A 112 20.36 -5.16 -10.01
C ASP A 112 19.61 -5.25 -8.66
N PRO A 113 19.79 -6.32 -7.86
CA PRO A 113 19.10 -6.48 -6.59
C PRO A 113 19.48 -5.42 -5.54
N THR A 114 20.63 -4.74 -5.72
CA THR A 114 21.08 -3.66 -4.83
C THR A 114 20.58 -2.28 -5.26
N ARG A 115 19.89 -2.16 -6.41
CA ARG A 115 19.37 -0.89 -6.90
C ARG A 115 18.19 -0.44 -6.06
N ASN A 116 18.28 0.77 -5.48
CA ASN A 116 17.23 1.39 -4.67
C ASN A 116 16.15 2.04 -5.54
N TYR A 117 16.55 2.73 -6.63
CA TYR A 117 15.65 3.48 -7.50
C TYR A 117 15.49 2.80 -8.86
N ARG A 118 14.39 2.09 -9.04
CA ARG A 118 14.09 1.34 -10.28
C ARG A 118 13.53 2.23 -11.38
N ASP A 119 12.89 3.33 -10.99
CA ASP A 119 12.35 4.37 -11.85
C ASP A 119 12.52 5.74 -11.19
N SER A 120 12.16 6.82 -11.90
CA SER A 120 12.27 8.19 -11.43
C SER A 120 10.98 8.75 -10.84
N ALA A 121 9.98 7.91 -10.59
CA ALA A 121 8.68 8.33 -10.06
C ALA A 121 8.61 8.19 -8.55
N HIS A 122 7.78 9.00 -7.92
CA HIS A 122 7.38 8.81 -6.52
C HIS A 122 6.38 7.65 -6.40
N LYS A 123 6.15 7.20 -5.17
CA LYS A 123 5.23 6.09 -4.91
C LYS A 123 4.32 6.37 -3.71
N PRO A 124 3.48 7.39 -3.75
CA PRO A 124 2.41 7.51 -2.77
C PRO A 124 1.45 6.34 -2.92
N GLU A 125 0.90 5.90 -1.79
CA GLU A 125 -0.02 4.76 -1.73
C GLU A 125 -1.25 5.11 -0.90
N MET A 126 -2.33 4.39 -1.15
CA MET A 126 -3.53 4.38 -0.33
C MET A 126 -4.02 2.94 -0.20
N LEU A 127 -4.37 2.54 1.02
CA LEU A 127 -5.05 1.28 1.27
C LEU A 127 -6.49 1.54 1.72
N TYR A 128 -7.45 0.94 1.02
CA TYR A 128 -8.86 0.86 1.39
C TYR A 128 -9.17 -0.55 1.90
N ALA A 129 -9.60 -0.67 3.15
CA ALA A 129 -9.81 -1.95 3.79
C ALA A 129 -11.11 -2.63 3.33
N LEU A 130 -11.02 -3.91 2.93
CA LEU A 130 -12.16 -4.79 2.64
C LEU A 130 -12.47 -5.74 3.80
N THR A 131 -11.48 -6.06 4.62
CA THR A 131 -11.59 -6.74 5.91
C THR A 131 -10.94 -5.87 6.97
N PRO A 132 -11.07 -6.16 8.28
CA PRO A 132 -10.17 -5.56 9.25
C PRO A 132 -8.72 -5.71 8.76
N PHE A 133 -8.00 -4.58 8.68
CA PHE A 133 -6.65 -4.54 8.11
C PHE A 133 -5.67 -3.95 9.12
N GLU A 134 -4.60 -4.68 9.40
CA GLU A 134 -3.57 -4.31 10.36
C GLU A 134 -2.30 -3.88 9.67
N MET A 135 -1.69 -2.81 10.18
CA MET A 135 -0.47 -2.24 9.62
C MET A 135 0.33 -1.48 10.66
N MET A 136 1.63 -1.36 10.43
CA MET A 136 2.49 -0.40 11.11
C MET A 136 2.71 0.78 10.18
N CYS A 137 2.54 2.03 10.64
CA CYS A 137 2.68 3.17 9.75
C CYS A 137 2.94 4.47 10.50
N GLY A 138 4.06 5.14 10.18
CA GLY A 138 4.49 6.37 10.82
C GLY A 138 5.07 6.16 12.22
N PHE A 139 5.77 7.17 12.74
CA PHE A 139 6.37 7.07 14.07
C PHE A 139 5.39 7.41 15.19
N ARG A 140 5.43 6.63 16.25
CA ARG A 140 4.77 6.96 17.52
C ARG A 140 5.33 8.25 18.12
N PRO A 141 4.60 8.92 19.01
CA PRO A 141 5.16 9.93 19.91
C PRO A 141 6.34 9.36 20.72
N VAL A 142 7.40 10.15 20.87
CA VAL A 142 8.66 9.72 21.53
C VAL A 142 8.44 9.16 22.93
N ASN A 143 7.54 9.77 23.71
CA ASN A 143 7.19 9.29 25.05
C ASN A 143 6.53 7.90 25.03
N VAL A 144 5.71 7.58 24.03
CA VAL A 144 5.09 6.26 23.87
C VAL A 144 6.13 5.21 23.49
N ILE A 145 7.05 5.56 22.57
CA ILE A 145 8.19 4.69 22.23
C ILE A 145 9.01 4.36 23.47
N ARG A 146 9.35 5.39 24.26
CA ARG A 146 10.09 5.22 25.50
C ARG A 146 9.40 4.26 26.46
N GLU A 147 8.11 4.47 26.73
CA GLU A 147 7.33 3.56 27.58
C GLU A 147 7.39 2.10 27.11
N LEU A 148 7.28 1.87 25.80
CA LEU A 148 7.33 0.52 25.23
C LEU A 148 8.71 -0.11 25.41
N LEU A 149 9.79 0.63 25.17
CA LEU A 149 11.15 0.13 25.28
C LEU A 149 11.55 -0.11 26.76
N GLU A 150 11.26 0.83 27.66
CA GLU A 150 11.52 0.70 29.09
C GLU A 150 10.74 -0.47 29.71
N GLY A 151 9.48 -0.67 29.29
CA GLY A 151 8.64 -1.76 29.76
C GLY A 151 9.16 -3.16 29.44
N LEU A 152 10.12 -3.29 28.51
CA LEU A 152 10.79 -4.55 28.21
C LEU A 152 11.91 -4.90 29.19
N HIS A 153 12.47 -3.94 29.92
CA HIS A 153 13.58 -4.15 30.87
C HIS A 153 14.77 -4.90 30.24
N VAL A 154 15.25 -4.42 29.11
CA VAL A 154 16.40 -4.99 28.38
C VAL A 154 17.51 -3.97 28.31
N ASP A 155 18.62 -4.19 29.03
CA ASP A 155 19.76 -3.28 29.12
C ASP A 155 20.36 -2.93 27.75
N GLY A 156 20.28 -3.83 26.77
CA GLY A 156 20.72 -3.58 25.40
C GLY A 156 19.94 -2.48 24.66
N LEU A 157 18.81 -2.00 25.21
CA LEU A 157 18.02 -0.88 24.68
C LEU A 157 18.49 0.50 25.20
N ASP A 158 19.37 0.55 26.21
CA ASP A 158 19.85 1.81 26.80
C ASP A 158 20.43 2.79 25.75
N PRO A 159 21.25 2.36 24.78
CA PRO A 159 21.72 3.25 23.72
C PRO A 159 20.60 3.89 22.91
N ILE A 160 19.51 3.15 22.64
CA ILE A 160 18.35 3.66 21.91
C ILE A 160 17.57 4.63 22.78
N LEU A 161 17.37 4.31 24.06
CA LEU A 161 16.70 5.17 25.04
C LEU A 161 17.43 6.51 25.22
N GLU A 162 18.76 6.50 25.30
CA GLU A 162 19.59 7.71 25.34
C GLU A 162 19.43 8.57 24.08
N ARG A 163 19.24 7.96 22.90
CA ARG A 163 18.97 8.71 21.66
C ARG A 163 17.62 9.40 21.68
N LEU A 164 16.63 8.82 22.35
CA LEU A 164 15.30 9.42 22.51
C LEU A 164 15.28 10.64 23.46
N ASP A 165 16.36 10.88 24.23
CA ASP A 165 16.52 12.07 25.06
C ASP A 165 16.98 13.32 24.29
N ARG A 166 17.29 13.19 23.00
CA ARG A 166 17.74 14.33 22.21
C ARG A 166 16.68 15.41 22.11
N PRO A 167 17.08 16.68 22.06
CA PRO A 167 16.14 17.77 21.90
C PRO A 167 15.41 17.68 20.56
N GLY A 168 14.08 17.74 20.61
CA GLY A 168 13.22 17.67 19.44
C GLY A 168 12.91 16.25 18.96
N PRO A 169 11.62 15.99 18.65
CA PRO A 169 11.16 14.64 18.33
C PRO A 169 11.78 14.07 17.04
N ALA A 170 12.03 14.91 16.04
CA ALA A 170 12.63 14.47 14.78
C ALA A 170 14.08 13.98 14.96
N ASP A 171 14.89 14.70 15.74
CA ASP A 171 16.29 14.33 16.01
C ASP A 171 16.38 13.10 16.91
N ALA A 172 15.46 12.98 17.88
CA ALA A 172 15.35 11.82 18.75
C ALA A 172 15.03 10.56 17.93
N LEU A 173 13.99 10.60 17.10
CA LEU A 173 13.56 9.49 16.23
C LEU A 173 14.64 9.10 15.21
N ARG A 174 15.25 10.08 14.55
CA ARG A 174 16.36 9.84 13.61
C ARG A 174 17.51 9.14 14.30
N SER A 175 17.90 9.62 15.48
CA SER A 175 19.04 9.08 16.23
C SER A 175 18.76 7.67 16.74
N ALA A 176 17.54 7.41 17.24
CA ALA A 176 17.13 6.09 17.72
C ALA A 176 17.08 5.06 16.57
N LEU A 177 16.48 5.40 15.43
CA LEU A 177 16.45 4.51 14.27
C LEU A 177 17.86 4.29 13.71
N THR A 178 18.71 5.33 13.67
CA THR A 178 20.10 5.20 13.24
C THR A 178 20.86 4.23 14.13
N GLU A 179 20.77 4.39 15.46
CA GLU A 179 21.42 3.49 16.41
C GLU A 179 21.00 2.05 16.18
N LEU A 180 19.71 1.82 16.02
CA LEU A 180 19.15 0.48 15.79
C LEU A 180 19.67 -0.16 14.49
N LEU A 181 19.71 0.60 13.40
CA LEU A 181 20.04 0.07 12.08
C LEU A 181 21.54 0.01 11.78
N THR A 182 22.39 0.77 12.50
CA THR A 182 23.84 0.87 12.25
C THR A 182 24.71 0.18 13.30
N ALA A 183 24.15 -0.32 14.40
CA ALA A 183 24.88 -1.12 15.38
C ALA A 183 25.53 -2.34 14.72
N ASP A 184 26.60 -2.86 15.31
CA ASP A 184 27.22 -4.08 14.77
C ASP A 184 26.27 -5.27 14.79
N ALA A 185 26.40 -6.19 13.82
CA ALA A 185 25.48 -7.30 13.63
C ALA A 185 25.38 -8.26 14.83
N GLY A 186 26.44 -8.36 15.64
CA GLY A 186 26.44 -9.17 16.87
C GLY A 186 25.56 -8.53 17.93
N HIS A 187 25.73 -7.23 18.13
CA HIS A 187 24.91 -6.44 19.06
C HIS A 187 23.45 -6.42 18.63
N GLN A 188 23.14 -6.12 17.37
CA GLN A 188 21.78 -6.16 16.83
C GLN A 188 21.08 -7.48 17.14
N ARG A 189 21.74 -8.61 16.86
CA ARG A 189 21.20 -9.94 17.11
C ARG A 189 20.94 -10.18 18.59
N SER A 190 21.90 -9.85 19.46
CA SER A 190 21.78 -10.02 20.91
C SER A 190 20.62 -9.21 21.47
N VAL A 191 20.52 -7.94 21.10
CA VAL A 191 19.44 -7.05 21.55
C VAL A 191 18.08 -7.55 21.04
N THR A 192 17.97 -7.91 19.74
CA THR A 192 16.72 -8.43 19.18
C THR A 192 16.25 -9.69 19.91
N GLN A 193 17.15 -10.64 20.21
CA GLN A 193 16.82 -11.86 20.97
C GLN A 193 16.34 -11.54 22.40
N ALA A 194 17.03 -10.63 23.09
CA ALA A 194 16.64 -10.24 24.44
C ALA A 194 15.28 -9.52 24.46
N VAL A 195 15.03 -8.62 23.48
CA VAL A 195 13.76 -7.93 23.30
C VAL A 195 12.63 -8.91 23.01
N VAL A 196 12.81 -9.86 22.10
CA VAL A 196 11.81 -10.89 21.78
C VAL A 196 11.48 -11.75 23.00
N SER A 197 12.51 -12.22 23.72
CA SER A 197 12.32 -13.02 24.93
C SER A 197 11.55 -12.25 26.01
N SER A 198 11.87 -10.97 26.20
CA SER A 198 11.16 -10.12 27.15
C SER A 198 9.72 -9.85 26.73
N ALA A 199 9.49 -9.58 25.44
CA ALA A 199 8.15 -9.34 24.88
C ALA A 199 7.27 -10.58 25.01
N GLN A 200 7.80 -11.80 24.78
CA GLN A 200 7.07 -13.05 24.96
C GLN A 200 6.54 -13.21 26.40
N ALA A 201 7.35 -12.86 27.40
CA ALA A 201 6.92 -12.91 28.79
C ALA A 201 5.88 -11.82 29.16
N ARG A 202 5.62 -10.87 28.27
CA ARG A 202 4.74 -9.67 28.48
C ARG A 202 3.70 -9.51 27.37
N SER A 203 3.55 -10.47 26.48
CA SER A 203 2.71 -10.35 25.28
C SER A 203 1.24 -10.04 25.56
N GLU A 204 0.72 -10.51 26.73
CA GLU A 204 -0.65 -10.20 27.16
C GLU A 204 -0.84 -8.77 27.68
N GLN A 205 0.25 -8.05 27.95
CA GLN A 205 0.18 -6.71 28.54
C GLN A 205 -0.07 -5.62 27.50
N ARG A 206 0.45 -5.81 26.27
CA ARG A 206 0.37 -4.81 25.19
C ARG A 206 0.29 -5.48 23.82
N PRO A 207 -0.59 -5.02 22.91
CA PRO A 207 -0.69 -5.55 21.55
C PRO A 207 0.61 -5.39 20.74
N GLU A 208 1.42 -4.37 21.03
CA GLU A 208 2.71 -4.14 20.41
C GLU A 208 3.72 -5.27 20.71
N TYR A 209 3.70 -5.82 21.92
CA TYR A 209 4.58 -6.94 22.28
C TYR A 209 4.12 -8.25 21.63
N LEU A 210 2.79 -8.44 21.49
CA LEU A 210 2.26 -9.57 20.75
C LEU A 210 2.66 -9.51 19.29
N LEU A 211 2.49 -8.35 18.64
CA LEU A 211 2.92 -8.11 17.27
C LEU A 211 4.42 -8.35 17.10
N LEU A 212 5.25 -7.83 18.04
CA LEU A 212 6.70 -8.03 18.00
C LEU A 212 7.07 -9.51 18.01
N CYS A 213 6.39 -10.33 18.83
CA CYS A 213 6.61 -11.78 18.87
C CYS A 213 6.26 -12.44 17.53
N GLU A 214 5.14 -12.05 16.92
CA GLU A 214 4.72 -12.52 15.59
C GLU A 214 5.75 -12.14 14.50
N LEU A 215 6.22 -10.89 14.49
CA LEU A 215 7.27 -10.45 13.58
C LEU A 215 8.54 -11.30 13.72
N ALA A 216 8.93 -11.63 14.95
CA ALA A 216 10.12 -12.43 15.23
C ALA A 216 10.00 -13.88 14.76
N GLU A 217 8.80 -14.45 14.70
CA GLU A 217 8.54 -15.78 14.13
C GLU A 217 8.82 -15.80 12.62
N HIS A 218 8.41 -14.75 11.92
CA HIS A 218 8.61 -14.62 10.47
C HIS A 218 10.00 -14.12 10.08
N TYR A 219 10.59 -13.24 10.91
CA TYR A 219 11.87 -12.57 10.67
C TYR A 219 12.82 -12.72 11.87
N PRO A 220 13.30 -13.95 12.15
CA PRO A 220 14.15 -14.20 13.32
C PRO A 220 15.45 -13.39 13.25
N ASN A 221 15.78 -12.70 14.34
CA ASN A 221 16.95 -11.83 14.49
C ASN A 221 17.01 -10.59 13.58
N ASP A 222 15.91 -10.23 12.93
CA ASP A 222 15.84 -8.98 12.14
C ASP A 222 15.54 -7.79 13.06
N THR A 223 16.38 -6.75 12.99
CA THR A 223 16.21 -5.51 13.79
C THR A 223 14.94 -4.73 13.47
N GLY A 224 14.33 -4.97 12.31
CA GLY A 224 13.00 -4.48 11.96
C GLY A 224 11.93 -4.90 12.97
N THR A 225 12.15 -6.03 13.65
CA THR A 225 11.29 -6.49 14.77
C THR A 225 11.33 -5.49 15.93
N VAL A 226 12.51 -4.98 16.30
CA VAL A 226 12.64 -3.95 17.34
C VAL A 226 12.16 -2.58 16.80
N ALA A 227 12.45 -2.28 15.52
CA ALA A 227 11.99 -1.04 14.88
C ALA A 227 10.46 -0.92 14.84
N SER A 228 9.71 -2.03 14.86
CA SER A 228 8.25 -2.03 14.94
C SER A 228 7.71 -1.26 16.16
N LEU A 229 8.45 -1.24 17.27
CA LEU A 229 8.05 -0.50 18.48
C LEU A 229 8.14 1.02 18.31
N LEU A 230 8.88 1.51 17.32
CA LEU A 230 8.96 2.93 16.99
C LEU A 230 7.75 3.40 16.18
N LEU A 231 6.99 2.47 15.58
CA LEU A 231 5.90 2.77 14.65
C LEU A 231 4.52 2.62 15.28
N ASP A 232 3.56 3.42 14.82
CA ASP A 232 2.17 3.23 15.16
C ASP A 232 1.65 1.92 14.58
N TYR A 233 0.94 1.15 15.40
CA TYR A 233 0.24 -0.06 15.01
C TYR A 233 -1.25 0.24 14.91
N LEU A 234 -1.78 0.11 13.72
CA LEU A 234 -3.14 0.50 13.36
C LEU A 234 -3.95 -0.70 12.93
N ARG A 235 -5.23 -0.66 13.27
CA ARG A 235 -6.23 -1.59 12.74
C ARG A 235 -7.39 -0.79 12.17
N ILE A 236 -7.43 -0.70 10.84
CA ILE A 236 -8.51 -0.04 10.12
C ILE A 236 -9.64 -1.03 9.81
N GLN A 237 -10.86 -0.53 9.78
CA GLN A 237 -12.06 -1.33 9.56
C GLN A 237 -12.47 -1.33 8.08
N PRO A 238 -13.27 -2.31 7.63
CA PRO A 238 -13.82 -2.29 6.28
C PRO A 238 -14.50 -0.95 5.96
N GLY A 239 -14.15 -0.35 4.82
CA GLY A 239 -14.63 0.96 4.42
C GLY A 239 -13.74 2.13 4.86
N GLU A 240 -12.77 1.92 5.72
CA GLU A 240 -11.77 2.94 6.06
C GLU A 240 -10.59 2.90 5.07
N ALA A 241 -9.97 4.05 4.88
CA ALA A 241 -8.79 4.17 4.02
C ALA A 241 -7.69 4.98 4.70
N VAL A 242 -6.44 4.60 4.44
CA VAL A 242 -5.25 5.29 4.93
C VAL A 242 -4.39 5.73 3.76
N PHE A 243 -3.84 6.94 3.86
CA PHE A 243 -2.86 7.46 2.89
C PHE A 243 -1.45 7.30 3.43
N ILE A 244 -0.56 6.79 2.59
CA ILE A 244 0.86 6.58 2.87
C ILE A 244 1.66 7.47 1.92
N GLY A 245 2.16 8.56 2.45
CA GLY A 245 2.96 9.53 1.71
C GLY A 245 4.43 9.15 1.62
N ALA A 246 5.18 9.88 0.79
CA ALA A 246 6.62 9.76 0.72
C ALA A 246 7.29 9.97 2.09
N GLY A 247 8.34 9.22 2.36
CA GLY A 247 9.10 9.27 3.62
C GLY A 247 8.44 8.56 4.80
N MET A 248 7.22 8.08 4.67
CA MET A 248 6.52 7.39 5.75
C MET A 248 6.96 5.92 5.82
N LEU A 249 7.60 5.57 6.93
CA LEU A 249 8.01 4.19 7.20
C LEU A 249 6.78 3.36 7.56
N HIS A 250 6.56 2.23 6.86
CA HIS A 250 5.34 1.42 7.02
C HIS A 250 5.57 -0.06 6.69
N SER A 251 4.63 -0.88 7.15
CA SER A 251 4.52 -2.30 6.78
C SER A 251 3.08 -2.77 6.95
N TYR A 252 2.55 -3.51 5.99
CA TYR A 252 1.28 -4.21 6.14
C TYR A 252 1.49 -5.50 6.94
N VAL A 253 0.58 -5.79 7.86
CA VAL A 253 0.67 -6.96 8.75
C VAL A 253 -0.27 -8.06 8.28
N ARG A 254 -1.57 -7.76 8.19
CA ARG A 254 -2.58 -8.72 7.71
C ARG A 254 -3.87 -8.03 7.27
N GLY A 255 -4.59 -8.69 6.38
CA GLY A 255 -5.90 -8.27 5.91
C GLY A 255 -6.02 -8.29 4.40
N LEU A 256 -7.24 -7.98 3.91
CA LEU A 256 -7.56 -7.80 2.50
C LEU A 256 -7.97 -6.36 2.26
N GLY A 257 -7.40 -5.74 1.25
CA GLY A 257 -7.74 -4.38 0.85
C GLY A 257 -7.58 -4.11 -0.65
N VAL A 258 -8.06 -2.95 -1.06
CA VAL A 258 -7.71 -2.34 -2.34
C VAL A 258 -6.56 -1.39 -2.11
N GLU A 259 -5.40 -1.68 -2.67
CA GLU A 259 -4.27 -0.76 -2.71
C GLU A 259 -4.31 0.05 -4.00
N LEU A 260 -4.20 1.35 -3.87
CA LEU A 260 -4.11 2.28 -4.97
C LEU A 260 -2.82 3.09 -4.82
N MET A 261 -2.00 3.14 -5.87
CA MET A 261 -0.68 3.75 -5.81
C MET A 261 -0.31 4.43 -7.13
N ALA A 262 0.60 5.39 -7.08
CA ALA A 262 1.26 5.86 -8.30
C ALA A 262 2.09 4.72 -8.92
N THR A 263 2.21 4.73 -10.25
CA THR A 263 2.92 3.66 -10.97
C THR A 263 4.43 3.81 -10.79
N SER A 264 4.98 3.13 -9.77
CA SER A 264 6.42 3.10 -9.45
C SER A 264 6.81 1.81 -8.72
N ASP A 265 8.05 1.35 -8.96
CA ASP A 265 8.68 0.19 -8.30
C ASP A 265 9.65 0.59 -7.18
N ASN A 266 9.71 1.86 -6.82
CA ASN A 266 10.64 2.39 -5.82
C ASN A 266 10.27 1.98 -4.40
N VAL A 267 10.98 0.99 -3.86
CA VAL A 267 10.79 0.44 -2.51
C VAL A 267 12.14 0.30 -1.82
N LEU A 268 12.41 1.13 -0.81
CA LEU A 268 13.56 0.96 0.06
C LEU A 268 13.12 0.27 1.36
N ARG A 269 13.89 -0.72 1.79
CA ARG A 269 13.55 -1.55 2.94
C ARG A 269 14.42 -1.20 4.13
N ALA A 270 13.80 -1.20 5.31
CA ALA A 270 14.46 -0.87 6.58
C ALA A 270 14.54 -2.07 7.55
N GLY A 271 14.05 -3.24 7.13
CA GLY A 271 14.02 -4.47 7.93
C GLY A 271 12.85 -5.37 7.57
N LEU A 272 12.64 -6.43 8.34
CA LEU A 272 11.65 -7.48 8.11
C LEU A 272 11.80 -8.06 6.70
N THR A 273 13.04 -8.37 6.31
CA THR A 273 13.33 -8.78 4.93
C THR A 273 14.66 -9.52 4.80
N SER A 274 14.71 -10.47 3.87
CA SER A 274 15.96 -11.06 3.40
C SER A 274 16.59 -10.32 2.19
N LYS A 275 15.91 -9.28 1.68
CA LYS A 275 16.38 -8.49 0.54
C LYS A 275 17.37 -7.42 1.00
N HIS A 276 18.05 -6.79 0.03
CA HIS A 276 19.00 -5.69 0.27
C HIS A 276 18.37 -4.55 1.09
N VAL A 277 19.12 -4.07 2.08
CA VAL A 277 18.80 -2.89 2.91
C VAL A 277 19.94 -1.90 2.78
N ASP A 278 19.66 -0.72 2.22
CA ASP A 278 20.59 0.42 2.20
C ASP A 278 20.21 1.37 3.34
N VAL A 279 20.83 1.17 4.52
CA VAL A 279 20.52 1.93 5.73
C VAL A 279 20.72 3.44 5.52
N ASN A 280 21.79 3.85 4.83
CA ASN A 280 22.08 5.26 4.61
C ASN A 280 20.98 5.91 3.74
N GLU A 281 20.57 5.23 2.70
CA GLU A 281 19.54 5.73 1.81
C GLU A 281 18.15 5.72 2.47
N VAL A 282 17.83 4.69 3.27
CA VAL A 282 16.61 4.67 4.11
C VAL A 282 16.56 5.87 5.04
N LEU A 283 17.63 6.13 5.80
CA LEU A 283 17.72 7.26 6.73
C LEU A 283 17.64 8.63 6.03
N ARG A 284 18.01 8.69 4.74
CA ARG A 284 17.85 9.89 3.90
C ARG A 284 16.40 10.13 3.49
N LEU A 285 15.63 9.07 3.22
CA LEU A 285 14.25 9.14 2.76
C LEU A 285 13.25 9.35 3.89
N VAL A 286 13.48 8.72 5.05
CA VAL A 286 12.51 8.68 6.15
C VAL A 286 12.19 10.07 6.68
N SER A 287 10.91 10.37 6.80
CA SER A 287 10.37 11.54 7.49
C SER A 287 10.25 11.24 8.98
N PHE A 288 11.07 11.90 9.81
CA PHE A 288 11.10 11.70 11.26
C PHE A 288 10.08 12.60 11.98
N VAL A 289 8.87 12.67 11.45
CA VAL A 289 7.76 13.39 12.07
C VAL A 289 6.88 12.39 12.81
N PRO A 290 6.72 12.53 14.14
CA PRO A 290 5.84 11.65 14.89
C PRO A 290 4.38 11.95 14.56
N GLY A 291 3.56 10.93 14.52
CA GLY A 291 2.11 11.03 14.31
C GLY A 291 1.58 9.85 13.50
N ALA A 292 0.34 9.51 13.79
CA ALA A 292 -0.38 8.49 13.05
C ALA A 292 -0.54 8.88 11.57
N PRO A 293 -0.63 7.91 10.66
CA PRO A 293 -0.88 8.20 9.25
C PRO A 293 -2.24 8.87 9.06
N GLN A 294 -2.38 9.56 7.95
CA GLN A 294 -3.61 10.25 7.62
C GLN A 294 -4.70 9.24 7.23
N LEU A 295 -5.69 9.04 8.11
CA LEU A 295 -6.93 8.40 7.70
C LEU A 295 -7.67 9.33 6.73
N LEU A 296 -8.08 8.79 5.59
CA LEU A 296 -8.84 9.53 4.59
C LEU A 296 -10.31 9.52 4.98
N HIS A 297 -10.83 10.69 5.36
CA HIS A 297 -12.25 10.87 5.62
C HIS A 297 -13.00 11.04 4.30
N PRO A 298 -13.87 10.09 3.91
CA PRO A 298 -14.57 10.19 2.65
C PRO A 298 -15.63 11.29 2.65
N THR A 299 -15.83 11.91 1.48
CA THR A 299 -17.04 12.68 1.21
C THR A 299 -18.14 11.72 0.79
N HIS A 300 -19.27 11.73 1.49
CA HIS A 300 -20.43 10.89 1.20
C HIS A 300 -21.48 11.63 0.39
N VAL A 301 -22.01 10.98 -0.65
CA VAL A 301 -23.20 11.44 -1.38
C VAL A 301 -24.12 10.23 -1.58
N GLY A 302 -25.20 10.16 -0.79
CA GLY A 302 -26.04 8.96 -0.77
C GLY A 302 -25.24 7.72 -0.31
N ASP A 303 -25.23 6.72 -1.17
CA ASP A 303 -24.53 5.45 -0.94
C ASP A 303 -23.10 5.44 -1.56
N THR A 304 -22.64 6.59 -2.06
CA THR A 304 -21.29 6.72 -2.60
C THR A 304 -20.34 7.41 -1.64
N SER A 305 -19.06 7.09 -1.75
CA SER A 305 -17.98 7.67 -0.94
C SER A 305 -16.77 7.99 -1.81
N SER A 306 -16.21 9.18 -1.63
CA SER A 306 -15.00 9.62 -2.35
C SER A 306 -13.85 9.82 -1.39
N TYR A 307 -12.76 9.09 -1.59
CA TYR A 307 -11.50 9.17 -0.83
C TYR A 307 -10.48 9.93 -1.67
N ILE A 308 -10.09 11.11 -1.20
CA ILE A 308 -9.27 12.06 -1.95
C ILE A 308 -7.93 12.23 -1.22
N PRO A 309 -6.87 11.52 -1.62
CA PRO A 309 -5.53 11.74 -1.06
C PRO A 309 -4.92 13.07 -1.53
N PRO A 310 -3.88 13.58 -0.83
CA PRO A 310 -3.24 14.86 -1.18
C PRO A 310 -2.28 14.75 -2.37
N VAL A 311 -2.55 13.84 -3.31
CA VAL A 311 -1.79 13.63 -4.55
C VAL A 311 -2.73 13.63 -5.74
N PRO A 312 -2.27 14.03 -6.92
CA PRO A 312 -3.11 14.07 -8.12
C PRO A 312 -3.18 12.74 -8.87
N ASP A 313 -2.27 11.83 -8.57
CA ASP A 313 -2.05 10.59 -9.31
C ASP A 313 -3.28 9.72 -9.32
N PHE A 314 -4.00 9.68 -8.19
CA PHE A 314 -5.19 8.86 -8.02
C PHE A 314 -6.18 9.40 -6.98
N ALA A 315 -7.39 8.90 -7.06
CA ALA A 315 -8.43 8.96 -6.03
C ALA A 315 -9.28 7.68 -6.12
N LEU A 316 -9.98 7.37 -5.03
CA LEU A 316 -10.89 6.24 -4.96
C LEU A 316 -12.32 6.73 -4.76
N TRP A 317 -13.22 6.21 -5.56
CA TRP A 317 -14.65 6.35 -5.39
C TRP A 317 -15.25 4.96 -5.14
N THR A 318 -16.19 4.85 -4.21
CA THR A 318 -16.87 3.59 -3.89
C THR A 318 -18.37 3.77 -3.87
N TYR A 319 -19.09 2.73 -4.26
CA TYR A 319 -20.53 2.64 -4.11
C TYR A 319 -20.89 1.34 -3.40
N THR A 320 -21.70 1.45 -2.34
CA THR A 320 -22.20 0.32 -1.56
C THR A 320 -23.68 0.59 -1.24
N PRO A 321 -24.63 -0.06 -1.95
CA PRO A 321 -26.05 0.16 -1.73
C PRO A 321 -26.45 -0.24 -0.30
N ARG A 322 -27.23 0.61 0.36
CA ARG A 322 -27.74 0.37 1.75
C ARG A 322 -28.95 -0.55 1.77
N SER A 323 -29.72 -0.59 0.69
CA SER A 323 -30.88 -1.48 0.53
C SER A 323 -30.43 -2.85 0.04
N GLY A 324 -30.93 -3.91 0.64
CA GLY A 324 -30.62 -5.28 0.22
C GLY A 324 -31.22 -5.61 -1.15
N PRO A 325 -30.91 -6.81 -1.72
CA PRO A 325 -31.26 -7.21 -3.08
C PRO A 325 -32.77 -7.35 -3.35
N ASP A 326 -33.65 -7.13 -2.37
CA ASP A 326 -35.08 -7.42 -2.50
C ASP A 326 -35.94 -6.33 -3.18
N ASP A 327 -35.41 -5.15 -3.45
CA ASP A 327 -36.20 -4.04 -4.01
C ASP A 327 -36.19 -3.97 -5.55
N GLY A 328 -35.76 -5.01 -6.26
CA GLY A 328 -36.02 -5.26 -7.71
C GLY A 328 -35.56 -4.20 -8.72
N ALA A 329 -35.18 -3.01 -8.30
CA ALA A 329 -34.63 -1.93 -9.09
C ALA A 329 -33.40 -1.38 -8.36
N GLY A 330 -32.25 -2.00 -8.56
CA GLY A 330 -30.98 -1.48 -8.02
C GLY A 330 -30.85 0.00 -8.36
N THR A 331 -30.66 0.83 -7.33
CA THR A 331 -30.40 2.26 -7.54
C THR A 331 -29.17 2.40 -8.40
N THR A 332 -29.31 3.04 -9.55
CA THR A 332 -28.21 3.34 -10.46
C THR A 332 -27.57 4.65 -10.03
N VAL A 333 -26.26 4.69 -9.95
CA VAL A 333 -25.47 5.88 -9.63
C VAL A 333 -24.49 6.18 -10.75
N GLU A 334 -24.21 7.45 -11.00
CA GLU A 334 -23.21 7.86 -11.97
C GLU A 334 -21.80 7.68 -11.37
N GLY A 335 -20.90 7.04 -12.13
CA GLY A 335 -19.48 6.88 -11.77
C GLY A 335 -18.66 8.16 -11.97
N PRO A 336 -17.38 8.17 -11.57
CA PRO A 336 -16.48 9.31 -11.79
C PRO A 336 -16.44 9.70 -13.28
N PRO A 337 -16.65 11.00 -13.63
CA PRO A 337 -17.03 11.40 -14.99
C PRO A 337 -15.89 11.45 -16.00
N THR A 338 -14.63 11.64 -15.57
CA THR A 338 -13.51 12.01 -16.46
C THR A 338 -12.23 11.22 -16.20
N GLY A 339 -11.34 11.23 -17.20
CA GLY A 339 -10.06 10.53 -17.14
C GLY A 339 -10.19 9.03 -17.44
N ALA A 340 -9.09 8.32 -17.33
CA ALA A 340 -9.07 6.87 -17.32
C ALA A 340 -9.49 6.34 -15.95
N ARG A 341 -10.33 5.30 -15.93
CA ARG A 341 -10.87 4.71 -14.71
C ARG A 341 -10.69 3.20 -14.70
N ILE A 342 -10.51 2.64 -13.51
CA ILE A 342 -10.55 1.19 -13.29
C ILE A 342 -11.64 0.93 -12.25
N ALA A 343 -12.70 0.25 -12.66
CA ALA A 343 -13.77 -0.21 -11.77
C ALA A 343 -13.53 -1.67 -11.37
N VAL A 344 -13.70 -2.00 -10.10
CA VAL A 344 -13.55 -3.37 -9.58
C VAL A 344 -14.72 -3.74 -8.68
N CYS A 345 -15.29 -4.93 -8.89
CA CYS A 345 -16.34 -5.47 -8.04
C CYS A 345 -15.70 -6.12 -6.79
N CYS A 346 -15.85 -5.47 -5.63
CA CYS A 346 -15.32 -5.94 -4.35
C CYS A 346 -16.28 -6.91 -3.65
N ALA A 347 -17.60 -6.74 -3.84
CA ALA A 347 -18.63 -7.60 -3.26
C ALA A 347 -19.88 -7.60 -4.13
N GLY A 348 -20.65 -8.69 -4.09
CA GLY A 348 -21.87 -8.84 -4.87
C GLY A 348 -21.60 -8.97 -6.37
N ARG A 349 -22.39 -8.29 -7.18
CA ARG A 349 -22.30 -8.20 -8.64
C ARG A 349 -22.46 -6.73 -9.03
N THR A 350 -21.67 -6.26 -9.98
CA THR A 350 -21.73 -4.88 -10.49
C THR A 350 -22.02 -4.89 -11.98
N THR A 351 -22.93 -4.03 -12.42
CA THR A 351 -23.20 -3.75 -13.83
C THR A 351 -22.77 -2.32 -14.13
N LEU A 352 -21.91 -2.16 -15.12
CA LEU A 352 -21.55 -0.86 -15.70
C LEU A 352 -22.35 -0.68 -16.98
N THR A 353 -22.97 0.48 -17.15
CA THR A 353 -23.81 0.78 -18.33
C THR A 353 -23.43 2.12 -18.93
N ARG A 354 -23.28 2.15 -20.25
CA ARG A 354 -23.08 3.37 -21.03
C ARG A 354 -23.88 3.27 -22.32
N GLN A 355 -24.87 4.12 -22.47
CA GLN A 355 -25.82 4.04 -23.63
C GLN A 355 -26.44 2.63 -23.76
N ALA A 356 -26.14 1.90 -24.82
CA ALA A 356 -26.58 0.52 -25.03
C ALA A 356 -25.55 -0.54 -24.66
N GLU A 357 -24.36 -0.13 -24.26
CA GLU A 357 -23.29 -1.03 -23.85
C GLU A 357 -23.43 -1.39 -22.38
N ARG A 358 -23.16 -2.65 -22.05
CA ARG A 358 -23.26 -3.18 -20.69
C ARG A 358 -22.09 -4.12 -20.41
N VAL A 359 -21.49 -3.96 -19.23
CA VAL A 359 -20.45 -4.86 -18.70
C VAL A 359 -20.86 -5.32 -17.31
N ASP A 360 -20.99 -6.63 -17.13
CA ASP A 360 -21.28 -7.24 -15.84
C ASP A 360 -19.98 -7.73 -15.21
N LEU A 361 -19.76 -7.39 -13.95
CA LEU A 361 -18.59 -7.77 -13.15
C LEU A 361 -19.02 -8.63 -11.96
N GLU A 362 -18.45 -9.81 -11.88
CA GLU A 362 -18.49 -10.64 -10.67
C GLU A 362 -17.41 -10.19 -9.68
N ARG A 363 -17.47 -10.64 -8.45
CA ARG A 363 -16.47 -10.35 -7.41
C ARG A 363 -15.05 -10.65 -7.92
N GLY A 364 -14.15 -9.71 -7.71
CA GLY A 364 -12.75 -9.80 -8.12
C GLY A 364 -12.50 -9.43 -9.59
N GLN A 365 -13.55 -9.24 -10.40
CA GLN A 365 -13.42 -8.78 -11.79
C GLN A 365 -13.34 -7.26 -11.86
N ALA A 366 -12.62 -6.77 -12.87
CA ALA A 366 -12.41 -5.36 -13.12
C ALA A 366 -12.68 -4.99 -14.57
N ALA A 367 -13.05 -3.72 -14.80
CA ALA A 367 -13.15 -3.12 -16.12
C ALA A 367 -12.30 -1.86 -16.19
N PHE A 368 -11.64 -1.67 -17.32
CA PHE A 368 -10.98 -0.42 -17.67
C PHE A 368 -11.96 0.45 -18.47
N ILE A 369 -12.14 1.70 -18.06
CA ILE A 369 -13.03 2.66 -18.71
C ILE A 369 -12.16 3.81 -19.25
N PRO A 370 -11.96 3.92 -20.59
CA PRO A 370 -11.17 4.99 -21.19
C PRO A 370 -11.86 6.36 -21.04
N HIS A 371 -11.07 7.42 -21.16
CA HIS A 371 -11.57 8.79 -21.07
C HIS A 371 -12.71 9.09 -22.03
N THR A 372 -12.61 8.62 -23.29
CA THR A 372 -13.62 8.85 -24.33
C THR A 372 -14.97 8.20 -24.06
N ASP A 373 -15.03 7.26 -23.12
CA ASP A 373 -16.31 6.67 -22.73
C ASP A 373 -17.20 7.66 -21.96
N GLY A 374 -16.61 8.72 -21.40
CA GLY A 374 -17.34 9.75 -20.69
C GLY A 374 -18.07 9.22 -19.43
N PRO A 375 -19.24 9.79 -19.09
CA PRO A 375 -20.07 9.33 -17.98
C PRO A 375 -20.60 7.92 -18.21
N PHE A 376 -20.73 7.16 -17.14
CA PHE A 376 -21.30 5.82 -17.13
C PHE A 376 -22.06 5.57 -15.82
N ASP A 377 -23.04 4.70 -15.89
CA ASP A 377 -23.88 4.34 -14.77
C ASP A 377 -23.41 3.03 -14.13
N ILE A 378 -23.60 2.93 -12.82
CA ILE A 378 -23.24 1.77 -12.00
C ILE A 378 -24.47 1.29 -11.24
N ALA A 379 -24.83 0.03 -11.42
CA ALA A 379 -25.75 -0.71 -10.56
C ALA A 379 -24.97 -1.81 -9.85
N SER A 380 -25.13 -1.98 -8.55
CA SER A 380 -24.43 -3.01 -7.79
C SER A 380 -25.31 -3.62 -6.70
N THR A 381 -25.09 -4.91 -6.42
CA THR A 381 -25.70 -5.60 -5.27
C THR A 381 -24.76 -5.67 -4.07
N GLY A 382 -23.58 -5.07 -4.19
CA GLY A 382 -22.56 -5.01 -3.15
C GLY A 382 -21.62 -3.84 -3.38
N THR A 383 -20.37 -3.97 -2.97
CA THR A 383 -19.38 -2.89 -3.06
C THR A 383 -18.65 -2.91 -4.41
N VAL A 384 -18.63 -1.78 -5.10
CA VAL A 384 -17.75 -1.49 -6.22
C VAL A 384 -16.80 -0.36 -5.86
N ALA A 385 -15.56 -0.47 -6.28
CA ALA A 385 -14.53 0.56 -6.12
C ALA A 385 -14.05 1.03 -7.49
N VAL A 386 -13.92 2.35 -7.69
CA VAL A 386 -13.46 2.95 -8.95
C VAL A 386 -12.27 3.84 -8.66
N ALA A 387 -11.13 3.46 -9.23
CA ALA A 387 -9.92 4.27 -9.25
C ALA A 387 -9.93 5.25 -10.43
N TYR A 388 -9.49 6.47 -10.21
CA TYR A 388 -9.36 7.51 -11.25
C TYR A 388 -8.28 8.50 -10.85
N ASN A 389 -7.71 9.23 -11.81
CA ASN A 389 -6.78 10.32 -11.50
C ASN A 389 -7.52 11.66 -11.41
N ARG A 390 -6.93 12.59 -10.67
CA ARG A 390 -7.51 13.93 -10.46
C ARG A 390 -6.90 14.94 -11.43
N HIS A 391 -7.73 15.82 -11.93
CA HIS A 391 -7.34 16.94 -12.78
C HIS A 391 -7.25 18.24 -12.00
#